data_ca8831e9ad04cbdf155bfd829bec636f
#
_entry.id   ca8831e9ad04cbdf155bfd829bec636f
#
_cell.length_a   1.000
_cell.length_b   1.000
_cell.length_c   1.000
_cell.angle_alpha   90.00
_cell.angle_beta   90.00
_cell.angle_gamma   90.00
#
_symmetry.space_group_name_H-M   'P 1'
#
loop_
_entity.id
_entity.type
_entity.pdbx_description
1 polymer ?
#
loop_
_entity_poly.entity_id
_entity_poly.type
_entity_poly.pdbx_seq_one_letter_code
_entity_poly.pdbx_strand_id
1 'polypeptide(L)'
;MQDENTGALPIVFSDASELPPIDEGHIEGLAPNSAALLVRQGPQENQRFVLSGDVIDLGRSDDAHIVLDDVTVSRLHARITRQDNIWAVEDLKSLNGTYLNQKRVEKAQLSAADELQIGKYRFTFLLPPSTV
;
A
#
# COMPACT_ATOMS: atom_id res chain seq x y z
N MET A 1 -8.71 -8.95 24.65
CA MET A 1 -8.80 -8.86 24.15
C MET A 1 -9.20 -8.48 23.24
N GLN A 2 -9.22 -8.17 22.93
CA GLN A 2 -9.45 -7.99 22.16
C GLN A 2 -9.78 -7.97 21.27
N ASP A 3 -10.03 -7.83 20.99
CA ASP A 3 -10.35 -7.91 20.10
C ASP A 3 -10.81 -7.81 19.33
N GLU A 4 -11.07 -7.68 19.35
CA GLU A 4 -11.34 -7.74 18.63
C GLU A 4 -11.71 -7.40 17.55
N ASN A 5 -11.58 -7.07 17.21
CA ASN A 5 -11.75 -6.78 16.11
C ASN A 5 -11.93 -7.10 15.25
N THR A 6 -12.17 -7.23 15.59
CA THR A 6 -12.30 -7.79 14.70
C THR A 6 -12.55 -7.42 13.34
N GLY A 7 -12.07 -7.33 12.60
CA GLY A 7 -11.75 -7.33 11.52
C GLY A 7 -12.26 -6.84 10.29
N ALA A 8 -13.22 -6.37 10.14
CA ALA A 8 -13.75 -5.97 8.85
C ALA A 8 -13.37 -4.55 8.48
N LEU A 9 -12.73 -3.86 9.34
CA LEU A 9 -12.45 -2.46 9.12
C LEU A 9 -10.99 -2.23 8.80
N PRO A 10 -10.67 -1.16 8.10
CA PRO A 10 -9.26 -0.78 7.98
C PRO A 10 -8.66 -0.67 9.36
N ILE A 11 -7.47 -1.21 9.51
CA ILE A 11 -6.80 -1.19 10.78
C ILE A 11 -5.93 0.06 10.83
N VAL A 12 -6.19 0.91 11.80
CA VAL A 12 -5.38 2.10 12.03
C VAL A 12 -4.72 1.94 13.38
N PHE A 13 -3.42 2.06 13.42
CA PHE A 13 -2.64 1.93 14.64
C PHE A 13 -2.16 3.29 15.07
N SER A 14 -2.21 3.57 16.37
CA SER A 14 -1.78 4.86 16.89
C SER A 14 -0.26 4.95 16.97
N ASP A 15 0.44 3.82 17.02
CA ASP A 15 1.88 3.81 16.92
C ASP A 15 2.36 2.47 16.38
N ALA A 16 3.64 2.42 16.05
CA ALA A 16 4.21 1.25 15.39
C ALA A 16 4.23 0.02 16.28
N SER A 17 4.21 0.19 17.59
CA SER A 17 4.27 -0.95 18.49
C SER A 17 2.98 -1.77 18.47
N GLU A 18 1.90 -1.22 17.93
CA GLU A 18 0.63 -1.93 17.81
C GLU A 18 0.55 -2.79 16.56
N LEU A 19 1.52 -2.67 15.67
CA LEU A 19 1.52 -3.44 14.43
C LEU A 19 1.97 -4.87 14.70
N PRO A 20 1.37 -5.85 14.01
CA PRO A 20 1.93 -7.21 14.06
C PRO A 20 3.37 -7.19 13.54
N PRO A 21 4.17 -8.17 13.96
CA PRO A 21 5.53 -8.25 13.43
C PRO A 21 5.54 -8.38 11.91
N ILE A 22 6.50 -7.74 11.29
CA ILE A 22 6.68 -7.81 9.85
C ILE A 22 7.99 -8.55 9.60
N ASP A 23 7.89 -9.66 8.86
CA ASP A 23 9.04 -10.50 8.57
C ASP A 23 9.35 -10.38 7.08
N GLU A 24 10.34 -9.54 6.74
CA GLU A 24 10.78 -9.35 5.36
C GLU A 24 9.64 -8.93 4.42
N GLY A 25 8.74 -8.08 4.94
CA GLY A 25 7.61 -7.62 4.16
C GLY A 25 6.41 -8.54 4.19
N HIS A 26 6.42 -9.56 5.05
CA HIS A 26 5.28 -10.46 5.24
C HIS A 26 4.64 -10.18 6.58
N ILE A 27 3.33 -10.13 6.61
CA ILE A 27 2.60 -9.77 7.82
C ILE A 27 1.40 -10.69 7.97
N GLU A 28 1.17 -11.11 9.22
CA GLU A 28 0.02 -11.93 9.55
C GLU A 28 -1.27 -11.13 9.41
N GLY A 29 -2.35 -11.84 9.17
CA GLY A 29 -3.67 -11.22 9.14
C GLY A 29 -4.16 -10.81 7.78
N LEU A 30 -3.34 -10.94 6.74
CA LEU A 30 -3.77 -10.68 5.38
C LEU A 30 -4.34 -11.95 4.76
N ALA A 31 -5.46 -11.81 4.04
CA ALA A 31 -6.02 -12.92 3.30
C ALA A 31 -5.08 -13.34 2.19
N PRO A 32 -5.12 -14.62 1.77
CA PRO A 32 -4.39 -15.03 0.57
C PRO A 32 -4.83 -14.18 -0.61
N ASN A 33 -3.93 -13.90 -1.53
CA ASN A 33 -4.19 -13.10 -2.73
C ASN A 33 -4.49 -11.64 -2.43
N SER A 34 -4.17 -11.17 -1.23
CA SER A 34 -4.25 -9.75 -0.91
C SER A 34 -2.88 -9.23 -0.56
N ALA A 35 -2.79 -7.92 -0.37
CA ALA A 35 -1.55 -7.26 0.01
C ALA A 35 -1.93 -6.06 0.84
N ALA A 36 -0.94 -5.32 1.33
CA ALA A 36 -1.20 -4.11 2.07
C ALA A 36 -0.12 -3.08 1.81
N LEU A 37 -0.50 -1.82 1.94
CA LEU A 37 0.43 -0.71 1.95
C LEU A 37 0.39 -0.11 3.35
N LEU A 38 1.54 -0.10 4.01
CA LEU A 38 1.68 0.51 5.32
C LEU A 38 2.31 1.88 5.15
N VAL A 39 1.64 2.92 5.64
CA VAL A 39 2.17 4.27 5.53
C VAL A 39 3.30 4.44 6.52
N ARG A 40 4.50 4.65 5.99
CA ARG A 40 5.69 4.83 6.82
C ARG A 40 6.01 6.29 7.02
N GLN A 41 5.62 7.15 6.09
CA GLN A 41 5.90 8.57 6.15
C GLN A 41 4.82 9.31 5.40
N GLY A 42 4.40 10.46 5.95
CA GLY A 42 3.40 11.31 5.34
C GLY A 42 2.14 11.37 6.17
N PRO A 43 1.10 12.01 5.63
CA PRO A 43 -0.19 11.99 6.32
C PRO A 43 -0.67 10.57 6.54
N GLN A 44 -1.41 10.35 7.62
CA GLN A 44 -1.95 9.04 7.96
C GLN A 44 -0.87 8.00 8.25
N GLU A 45 0.24 8.47 8.81
CA GLU A 45 1.34 7.58 9.19
C GLU A 45 0.84 6.45 10.07
N ASN A 46 1.33 5.25 9.83
CA ASN A 46 0.96 4.00 10.50
C ASN A 46 -0.39 3.44 10.08
N GLN A 47 -1.10 4.08 9.16
CA GLN A 47 -2.31 3.50 8.59
C GLN A 47 -1.94 2.42 7.60
N ARG A 48 -2.75 1.37 7.54
CA ARG A 48 -2.55 0.25 6.63
C ARG A 48 -3.73 0.20 5.67
N PHE A 49 -3.43 0.22 4.37
CA PHE A 49 -4.43 0.05 3.31
C PHE A 49 -4.36 -1.37 2.80
N VAL A 50 -5.45 -2.11 2.92
CA VAL A 50 -5.50 -3.48 2.41
C VAL A 50 -5.87 -3.43 0.93
N LEU A 51 -5.09 -4.14 0.13
CA LEU A 51 -5.31 -4.22 -1.32
C LEU A 51 -5.96 -5.55 -1.63
N SER A 52 -7.26 -5.52 -1.91
CA SER A 52 -8.01 -6.73 -2.22
C SER A 52 -8.77 -6.48 -3.51
N GLY A 53 -8.32 -7.03 -4.58
CA GLY A 53 -8.89 -6.80 -5.89
C GLY A 53 -7.77 -6.79 -6.91
N ASP A 54 -8.15 -6.75 -8.16
CA ASP A 54 -7.17 -6.86 -9.23
C ASP A 54 -6.66 -5.52 -9.72
N VAL A 55 -7.40 -4.44 -9.46
CA VAL A 55 -7.02 -3.10 -9.89
C VAL A 55 -7.34 -2.12 -8.76
N ILE A 56 -6.34 -1.40 -8.31
CA ILE A 56 -6.48 -0.42 -7.24
C ILE A 56 -5.84 0.88 -7.68
N ASP A 57 -6.64 1.93 -7.80
CA ASP A 57 -6.15 3.25 -8.16
C ASP A 57 -5.87 4.06 -6.92
N LEU A 58 -4.74 4.76 -6.94
CA LEU A 58 -4.33 5.64 -5.86
C LEU A 58 -4.24 7.06 -6.41
N GLY A 59 -4.77 8.01 -5.65
CA GLY A 59 -4.72 9.38 -6.09
C GLY A 59 -5.44 10.31 -5.14
N ARG A 60 -5.43 11.59 -5.49
CA ARG A 60 -6.07 12.62 -4.68
C ARG A 60 -7.57 12.69 -4.93
N SER A 61 -8.03 12.14 -6.05
CA SER A 61 -9.45 12.18 -6.41
C SER A 61 -10.27 11.29 -5.49
N ASP A 62 -11.49 11.72 -5.19
CA ASP A 62 -12.43 10.89 -4.45
C ASP A 62 -12.82 9.63 -5.22
N ASP A 63 -12.55 9.60 -6.52
CA ASP A 63 -12.83 8.41 -7.33
C ASP A 63 -11.75 7.35 -7.20
N ALA A 64 -10.63 7.65 -6.60
CA ALA A 64 -9.58 6.66 -6.40
C ALA A 64 -10.00 5.65 -5.33
N HIS A 65 -9.53 4.42 -5.47
CA HIS A 65 -9.79 3.39 -4.46
C HIS A 65 -9.09 3.73 -3.14
N ILE A 66 -7.88 4.27 -3.24
CA ILE A 66 -7.15 4.77 -2.08
C ILE A 66 -6.97 6.25 -2.30
N VAL A 67 -7.66 7.04 -1.46
CA VAL A 67 -7.62 8.49 -1.60
C VAL A 67 -6.48 9.03 -0.76
N LEU A 68 -5.54 9.67 -1.42
CA LEU A 68 -4.38 10.29 -0.79
C LEU A 68 -4.55 11.79 -0.94
N ASP A 69 -5.18 12.41 0.05
CA ASP A 69 -5.61 13.82 -0.03
C ASP A 69 -4.45 14.74 0.32
N ASP A 70 -3.55 14.91 -0.63
CA ASP A 70 -2.39 15.76 -0.45
C ASP A 70 -2.03 16.40 -1.78
N VAL A 71 -1.56 17.66 -1.72
CA VAL A 71 -1.28 18.42 -2.93
C VAL A 71 -0.14 17.84 -3.75
N THR A 72 0.71 17.01 -3.14
CA THR A 72 1.81 16.38 -3.87
C THR A 72 1.36 15.17 -4.68
N VAL A 73 0.10 14.75 -4.54
CA VAL A 73 -0.45 13.58 -5.21
C VAL A 73 -1.34 14.03 -6.35
N SER A 74 -1.16 13.46 -7.53
CA SER A 74 -2.02 13.74 -8.67
C SER A 74 -3.40 13.12 -8.46
N ARG A 75 -4.40 13.64 -9.15
CA ARG A 75 -5.78 13.16 -8.99
C ARG A 75 -5.88 11.66 -9.22
N LEU A 76 -5.31 11.16 -10.30
CA LEU A 76 -5.05 9.74 -10.49
C LEU A 76 -3.55 9.61 -10.63
N HIS A 77 -2.90 9.03 -9.65
CA HIS A 77 -1.46 9.07 -9.56
C HIS A 77 -0.82 7.76 -9.98
N ALA A 78 -1.34 6.66 -9.47
CA ALA A 78 -0.75 5.36 -9.73
C ALA A 78 -1.83 4.30 -9.68
N ARG A 79 -1.54 3.18 -10.29
CA ARG A 79 -2.45 2.03 -10.31
C ARG A 79 -1.67 0.80 -9.90
N ILE A 80 -2.21 0.06 -8.96
CA ILE A 80 -1.65 -1.22 -8.57
C ILE A 80 -2.54 -2.31 -9.13
N THR A 81 -1.93 -3.28 -9.79
CA THR A 81 -2.66 -4.40 -10.38
C THR A 81 -2.12 -5.70 -9.84
N ARG A 82 -2.99 -6.70 -9.81
CA ARG A 82 -2.63 -8.06 -9.45
C ARG A 82 -3.10 -9.00 -10.54
N GLN A 83 -2.20 -9.83 -11.01
CA GLN A 83 -2.50 -10.85 -12.00
C GLN A 83 -1.72 -12.10 -11.62
N ASP A 84 -2.44 -13.19 -11.32
CA ASP A 84 -1.80 -14.47 -10.99
C ASP A 84 -0.78 -14.32 -9.87
N ASN A 85 -1.14 -13.62 -8.81
CA ASN A 85 -0.29 -13.38 -7.64
C ASN A 85 0.92 -12.49 -7.93
N ILE A 86 0.95 -11.85 -9.08
CA ILE A 86 1.99 -10.87 -9.39
C ILE A 86 1.39 -9.49 -9.23
N TRP A 87 1.99 -8.70 -8.36
CA TRP A 87 1.58 -7.33 -8.12
C TRP A 87 2.48 -6.38 -8.89
N ALA A 88 1.91 -5.35 -9.46
CA ALA A 88 2.67 -4.35 -10.20
C ALA A 88 2.09 -2.97 -9.91
N VAL A 89 2.93 -1.96 -10.02
CA VAL A 89 2.52 -0.57 -9.91
C VAL A 89 2.81 0.13 -11.23
N GLU A 90 1.89 0.99 -11.62
CA GLU A 90 2.02 1.79 -12.84
C GLU A 90 1.77 3.24 -12.51
N ASP A 91 2.65 4.13 -12.96
CA ASP A 91 2.44 5.57 -12.83
C ASP A 91 1.45 6.02 -13.90
N LEU A 92 0.46 6.80 -13.50
CA LEU A 92 -0.58 7.27 -14.43
C LEU A 92 -0.27 8.69 -14.88
N LYS A 93 0.98 8.90 -15.32
CA LYS A 93 1.44 10.20 -15.81
C LYS A 93 1.29 11.28 -14.75
N SER A 94 1.67 10.92 -13.53
CA SER A 94 1.58 11.84 -12.42
C SER A 94 2.56 12.98 -12.58
N LEU A 95 2.26 14.09 -11.92
CA LEU A 95 3.13 15.26 -12.00
C LEU A 95 4.47 15.01 -11.30
N ASN A 96 4.43 14.39 -10.13
CA ASN A 96 5.64 14.24 -9.33
C ASN A 96 6.29 12.88 -9.44
N GLY A 97 5.65 11.93 -10.14
CA GLY A 97 6.23 10.61 -10.35
C GLY A 97 5.87 9.62 -9.27
N THR A 98 6.09 8.36 -9.60
CA THR A 98 5.94 7.24 -8.69
C THR A 98 7.32 6.60 -8.55
N TYR A 99 7.72 6.32 -7.31
CA TYR A 99 9.06 5.82 -7.02
C TYR A 99 8.98 4.48 -6.32
N LEU A 100 9.76 3.55 -6.80
CA LEU A 100 9.88 2.22 -6.19
C LEU A 100 11.32 2.03 -5.74
N ASN A 101 11.51 1.86 -4.43
CA ASN A 101 12.83 1.74 -3.83
C ASN A 101 13.72 2.89 -4.28
N GLN A 102 13.15 4.11 -4.27
CA GLN A 102 13.84 5.37 -4.55
C GLN A 102 14.20 5.56 -6.01
N LYS A 103 13.63 4.74 -6.90
CA LYS A 103 13.80 4.91 -8.34
C LYS A 103 12.47 5.25 -8.98
N ARG A 104 12.46 6.28 -9.83
CA ARG A 104 11.25 6.64 -10.57
C ARG A 104 10.93 5.53 -11.56
N VAL A 105 9.68 5.10 -11.57
CA VAL A 105 9.26 4.01 -12.45
C VAL A 105 8.00 4.43 -13.19
N GLU A 106 7.85 3.90 -14.41
CA GLU A 106 6.58 3.99 -15.12
C GLU A 106 5.74 2.77 -14.84
N LYS A 107 6.35 1.61 -14.75
CA LYS A 107 5.68 0.38 -14.38
C LYS A 107 6.71 -0.56 -13.81
N ALA A 108 6.38 -1.24 -12.73
CA ALA A 108 7.32 -2.14 -12.09
C ALA A 108 6.57 -3.18 -11.29
N GLN A 109 7.17 -4.35 -11.15
CA GLN A 109 6.64 -5.39 -10.30
C GLN A 109 6.94 -5.05 -8.84
N LEU A 110 5.96 -5.31 -7.97
CA LEU A 110 6.09 -5.11 -6.53
C LEU A 110 6.45 -6.41 -5.85
N SER A 111 7.35 -6.31 -4.89
CA SER A 111 7.77 -7.45 -4.08
C SER A 111 7.62 -7.09 -2.62
N ALA A 112 7.55 -8.11 -1.77
CA ALA A 112 7.41 -7.89 -0.33
C ALA A 112 8.54 -6.98 0.16
N ALA A 113 8.18 -6.04 1.03
CA ALA A 113 9.09 -5.07 1.64
C ALA A 113 9.53 -3.95 0.71
N ASP A 114 9.03 -3.89 -0.52
CA ASP A 114 9.35 -2.76 -1.39
C ASP A 114 8.84 -1.46 -0.81
N GLU A 115 9.59 -0.39 -1.03
CA GLU A 115 9.17 0.95 -0.65
C GLU A 115 8.57 1.65 -1.86
N LEU A 116 7.32 2.09 -1.71
CA LEU A 116 6.61 2.81 -2.77
C LEU A 116 6.42 4.24 -2.31
N GLN A 117 6.80 5.20 -3.16
CA GLN A 117 6.63 6.62 -2.83
C GLN A 117 5.71 7.27 -3.83
N ILE A 118 4.67 7.91 -3.32
CA ILE A 118 3.69 8.67 -4.09
C ILE A 118 3.53 10.01 -3.38
N GLY A 119 4.01 11.09 -4.01
CA GLY A 119 4.00 12.39 -3.37
C GLY A 119 4.76 12.35 -2.05
N LYS A 120 4.14 12.86 -1.00
CA LYS A 120 4.73 12.84 0.34
C LYS A 120 4.67 11.48 1.00
N TYR A 121 3.90 10.56 0.45
CA TYR A 121 3.66 9.27 1.10
C TYR A 121 4.77 8.31 0.77
N ARG A 122 5.24 7.59 1.79
CA ARG A 122 6.10 6.44 1.62
C ARG A 122 5.42 5.25 2.25
N PHE A 123 5.28 4.20 1.47
CA PHE A 123 4.60 2.97 1.88
C PHE A 123 5.58 1.82 1.88
N THR A 124 5.35 0.86 2.75
CA THR A 124 5.95 -0.45 2.63
C THR A 124 4.91 -1.40 2.07
N PHE A 125 5.28 -2.13 1.02
CA PHE A 125 4.39 -3.11 0.41
C PHE A 125 4.50 -4.42 1.18
N LEU A 126 3.36 -4.93 1.65
CA LEU A 126 3.31 -6.10 2.52
C LEU A 126 2.49 -7.19 1.87
N LEU A 127 2.92 -8.41 2.04
CA LEU A 127 2.23 -9.60 1.54
C LEU A 127 1.84 -10.50 2.72
N PRO A 128 0.89 -11.44 2.50
CA PRO A 128 0.61 -12.44 3.52
C PRO A 128 1.84 -13.30 3.77
N PRO A 129 1.87 -14.02 4.90
CA PRO A 129 3.00 -14.90 5.15
C PRO A 129 3.17 -15.92 4.04
N SER A 130 4.42 -16.30 3.79
CA SER A 130 4.72 -17.33 2.81
C SER A 130 4.11 -18.65 3.26
N THR A 131 3.51 -19.38 2.31
CA THR A 131 2.89 -20.66 2.60
C THR A 131 3.72 -21.84 2.11
N VAL A 132 4.92 -21.59 1.67
CA VAL A 132 5.79 -22.64 1.19
C VAL A 132 6.30 -23.47 2.31
#